data_bbd716ca548dfbd4fc603cea877339b8
#
_entry.id   bbd716ca548dfbd4fc603cea877339b8
#
_cell.length_a   1.000
_cell.length_b   1.000
_cell.length_c   1.000
_cell.angle_alpha   90.00
_cell.angle_beta   90.00
_cell.angle_gamma   90.00
#
_symmetry.space_group_name_H-M   'P 1'
#
loop_
_entity.id
_entity.type
_entity.pdbx_description
1 polymer ?
#
loop_
_entity_poly.entity_id
_entity_poly.type
_entity_poly.pdbx_seq_one_letter_code
_entity_poly.pdbx_strand_id
1 'polypeptide(L)'
;MPPPVALVTGATRGIGRATAFALGDAGYAVGVCGRDPAMLDTLLQDLGQAGISAAGRTADVADPADAGALVERVVASLGPVDVLVNNAGVGIFKPFAELTLEEWDRTMATNLRSLYVVTREVLPAMRKRRHGAIVNIASLSARHGLAGGTAYAASKHAVLGFSRSLMLEVRKEGVRVIAICPGSVDTGMMRDQSMMPVSDGILRSEDVAATVVSALALPERALVSELDLRPANP
;
A
#
# COMPACT_ATOMS: atom_id res chain seq x y z
N MET A 1 -9.50 -22.14 -12.60
CA MET A 1 -9.78 -20.70 -12.75
C MET A 1 -8.44 -19.97 -12.76
N PRO A 2 -8.29 -18.87 -13.48
CA PRO A 2 -7.06 -18.09 -13.39
C PRO A 2 -6.87 -17.61 -11.94
N PRO A 3 -5.63 -17.37 -11.51
CA PRO A 3 -5.36 -16.85 -10.17
C PRO A 3 -6.00 -15.46 -9.99
N PRO A 4 -6.43 -15.09 -8.77
CA PRO A 4 -6.86 -13.72 -8.48
C PRO A 4 -5.69 -12.75 -8.64
N VAL A 5 -5.98 -11.51 -8.98
CA VAL A 5 -4.96 -10.48 -9.26
C VAL A 5 -4.88 -9.47 -8.14
N ALA A 6 -3.67 -9.28 -7.60
CA ALA A 6 -3.38 -8.23 -6.63
C ALA A 6 -2.48 -7.14 -7.23
N LEU A 7 -2.86 -5.87 -7.11
CA LEU A 7 -2.02 -4.73 -7.49
C LEU A 7 -1.42 -4.09 -6.24
N VAL A 8 -0.09 -4.02 -6.16
CA VAL A 8 0.65 -3.42 -5.03
C VAL A 8 1.40 -2.18 -5.50
N THR A 9 1.06 -1.01 -4.96
CA THR A 9 1.78 0.23 -5.28
C THR A 9 3.01 0.41 -4.41
N GLY A 10 4.09 1.00 -4.96
CA GLY A 10 5.34 1.18 -4.22
C GLY A 10 6.00 -0.13 -3.82
N ALA A 11 5.95 -1.12 -4.71
CA ALA A 11 6.34 -2.51 -4.43
C ALA A 11 7.84 -2.79 -4.51
N THR A 12 8.68 -1.85 -4.92
CA THR A 12 10.09 -2.13 -5.21
C THR A 12 10.95 -2.35 -3.96
N ARG A 13 10.46 -1.98 -2.77
CA ARG A 13 11.18 -2.14 -1.48
C ARG A 13 10.23 -2.22 -0.28
N GLY A 14 10.78 -2.59 0.87
CA GLY A 14 10.10 -2.56 2.17
C GLY A 14 8.79 -3.32 2.19
N ILE A 15 7.77 -2.74 2.84
CA ILE A 15 6.45 -3.36 3.02
C ILE A 15 5.82 -3.77 1.68
N GLY A 16 5.91 -2.91 0.65
CA GLY A 16 5.34 -3.22 -0.66
C GLY A 16 5.97 -4.45 -1.31
N ARG A 17 7.31 -4.59 -1.22
CA ARG A 17 8.02 -5.75 -1.75
C ARG A 17 7.64 -7.02 -0.99
N ALA A 18 7.66 -6.99 0.32
CA ALA A 18 7.25 -8.13 1.15
C ALA A 18 5.79 -8.52 0.88
N THR A 19 4.90 -7.54 0.72
CA THR A 19 3.48 -7.77 0.38
C THR A 19 3.31 -8.41 -1.00
N ALA A 20 4.10 -7.99 -1.99
CA ALA A 20 4.05 -8.58 -3.33
C ALA A 20 4.41 -10.08 -3.29
N PHE A 21 5.48 -10.47 -2.59
CA PHE A 21 5.85 -11.87 -2.39
C PHE A 21 4.80 -12.64 -1.60
N ALA A 22 4.35 -12.13 -0.46
CA ALA A 22 3.37 -12.81 0.38
C ALA A 22 2.02 -13.05 -0.34
N LEU A 23 1.59 -12.11 -1.19
CA LEU A 23 0.41 -12.31 -2.04
C LEU A 23 0.67 -13.35 -3.15
N GLY A 24 1.85 -13.34 -3.76
CA GLY A 24 2.24 -14.37 -4.72
C GLY A 24 2.24 -15.77 -4.10
N ASP A 25 2.84 -15.93 -2.93
CA ASP A 25 2.84 -17.18 -2.16
C ASP A 25 1.42 -17.62 -1.75
N ALA A 26 0.51 -16.67 -1.57
CA ALA A 26 -0.91 -16.93 -1.32
C ALA A 26 -1.71 -17.24 -2.60
N GLY A 27 -1.06 -17.35 -3.76
CA GLY A 27 -1.65 -17.77 -5.03
C GLY A 27 -2.21 -16.64 -5.89
N TYR A 28 -1.86 -15.37 -5.60
CA TYR A 28 -2.24 -14.24 -6.46
C TYR A 28 -1.22 -14.07 -7.61
N ALA A 29 -1.71 -13.66 -8.78
CA ALA A 29 -0.88 -12.98 -9.75
C ALA A 29 -0.69 -11.51 -9.29
N VAL A 30 0.52 -10.95 -9.43
CA VAL A 30 0.86 -9.70 -8.74
C VAL A 30 1.22 -8.58 -9.72
N GLY A 31 0.38 -7.54 -9.77
CA GLY A 31 0.70 -6.27 -10.40
C GLY A 31 1.59 -5.41 -9.48
N VAL A 32 2.66 -4.83 -9.99
CA VAL A 32 3.63 -4.05 -9.19
C VAL A 32 4.03 -2.75 -9.88
N CYS A 33 4.37 -1.73 -9.10
CA CYS A 33 4.99 -0.53 -9.61
C CYS A 33 6.00 0.10 -8.64
N GLY A 34 6.84 0.91 -9.18
CA GLY A 34 7.77 1.80 -8.49
C GLY A 34 8.21 2.91 -9.43
N ARG A 35 8.96 3.89 -8.93
CA ARG A 35 9.44 5.02 -9.75
C ARG A 35 10.81 4.75 -10.37
N ASP A 36 11.56 3.82 -9.83
CA ASP A 36 12.88 3.43 -10.31
C ASP A 36 12.77 2.20 -11.22
N PRO A 37 13.09 2.31 -12.52
CA PRO A 37 12.97 1.21 -13.46
C PRO A 37 13.89 0.04 -13.13
N ALA A 38 15.12 0.28 -12.69
CA ALA A 38 16.06 -0.80 -12.38
C ALA A 38 15.60 -1.62 -11.16
N MET A 39 15.05 -0.95 -10.14
CA MET A 39 14.48 -1.64 -8.98
C MET A 39 13.21 -2.41 -9.35
N LEU A 40 12.42 -1.90 -10.29
CA LEU A 40 11.22 -2.59 -10.77
C LEU A 40 11.59 -3.85 -11.57
N ASP A 41 12.55 -3.74 -12.48
CA ASP A 41 13.02 -4.87 -13.28
C ASP A 41 13.59 -5.98 -12.38
N THR A 42 14.38 -5.60 -11.36
CA THR A 42 14.87 -6.54 -10.34
C THR A 42 13.72 -7.24 -9.63
N LEU A 43 12.71 -6.50 -9.18
CA LEU A 43 11.55 -7.08 -8.50
C LEU A 43 10.79 -8.06 -9.39
N LEU A 44 10.56 -7.71 -10.67
CA LEU A 44 9.87 -8.59 -11.62
C LEU A 44 10.65 -9.88 -11.88
N GLN A 45 11.99 -9.78 -11.97
CA GLN A 45 12.85 -10.95 -12.08
C GLN A 45 12.79 -11.84 -10.84
N ASP A 46 12.87 -11.26 -9.64
CA ASP A 46 12.80 -11.99 -8.37
C ASP A 46 11.45 -12.70 -8.19
N LEU A 47 10.33 -12.03 -8.52
CA LEU A 47 9.00 -12.64 -8.51
C LEU A 47 8.91 -13.81 -9.51
N GLY A 48 9.46 -13.62 -10.71
CA GLY A 48 9.52 -14.68 -11.71
C GLY A 48 10.35 -15.89 -11.27
N GLN A 49 11.49 -15.67 -10.62
CA GLN A 49 12.34 -16.74 -10.03
C GLN A 49 11.61 -17.50 -8.92
N ALA A 50 10.75 -16.81 -8.15
CA ALA A 50 9.90 -17.43 -7.15
C ALA A 50 8.65 -18.14 -7.75
N GLY A 51 8.50 -18.16 -9.07
CA GLY A 51 7.35 -18.78 -9.73
C GLY A 51 6.06 -17.97 -9.67
N ILE A 52 6.15 -16.71 -9.26
CA ILE A 52 4.99 -15.81 -9.12
C ILE A 52 4.74 -15.10 -10.46
N SER A 53 3.52 -15.25 -10.98
CA SER A 53 3.09 -14.50 -12.17
C SER A 53 3.00 -13.02 -11.85
N ALA A 54 3.79 -12.19 -12.50
CA ALA A 54 3.85 -10.76 -12.22
C ALA A 54 3.89 -9.90 -13.48
N ALA A 55 3.31 -8.70 -13.38
CA ALA A 55 3.41 -7.66 -14.38
C ALA A 55 3.51 -6.28 -13.70
N GLY A 56 4.13 -5.33 -14.36
CA GLY A 56 4.26 -3.99 -13.81
C GLY A 56 4.76 -2.98 -14.82
N ARG A 57 4.84 -1.74 -14.37
CA ARG A 57 5.51 -0.65 -15.06
C ARG A 57 6.01 0.41 -14.08
N THR A 58 7.00 1.16 -14.51
CA THR A 58 7.41 2.38 -13.81
C THR A 58 6.27 3.40 -13.84
N ALA A 59 5.89 3.91 -12.67
CA ALA A 59 4.80 4.86 -12.54
C ALA A 59 4.98 5.77 -11.31
N ASP A 60 4.66 7.03 -11.45
CA ASP A 60 4.29 7.88 -10.33
C ASP A 60 2.78 7.77 -10.11
N VAL A 61 2.39 7.01 -9.12
CA VAL A 61 0.97 6.73 -8.84
C VAL A 61 0.19 7.95 -8.33
N ALA A 62 0.85 9.08 -8.07
CA ALA A 62 0.18 10.36 -7.83
C ALA A 62 -0.21 11.08 -9.14
N ASP A 63 0.32 10.68 -10.28
CA ASP A 63 -0.08 11.14 -11.60
C ASP A 63 -1.21 10.26 -12.16
N PRO A 64 -2.35 10.85 -12.58
CA PRO A 64 -3.48 10.07 -13.09
C PRO A 64 -3.19 9.29 -14.38
N ALA A 65 -2.36 9.83 -15.28
CA ALA A 65 -2.04 9.16 -16.54
C ALA A 65 -1.16 7.92 -16.27
N ASP A 66 -0.17 8.05 -15.38
CA ASP A 66 0.68 6.93 -14.98
C ASP A 66 -0.11 5.85 -14.24
N ALA A 67 -1.01 6.23 -13.33
CA ALA A 67 -1.85 5.29 -12.61
C ALA A 67 -2.82 4.55 -13.53
N GLY A 68 -3.46 5.24 -14.49
CA GLY A 68 -4.31 4.62 -15.51
C GLY A 68 -3.54 3.61 -16.34
N ALA A 69 -2.40 4.02 -16.89
CA ALA A 69 -1.55 3.14 -17.69
C ALA A 69 -0.95 1.95 -16.90
N LEU A 70 -0.73 2.10 -15.58
CA LEU A 70 -0.35 0.98 -14.71
C LEU A 70 -1.50 -0.04 -14.60
N VAL A 71 -2.71 0.42 -14.31
CA VAL A 71 -3.89 -0.45 -14.19
C VAL A 71 -4.18 -1.16 -15.51
N GLU A 72 -4.14 -0.45 -16.64
CA GLU A 72 -4.28 -1.03 -17.98
C GLU A 72 -3.24 -2.13 -18.24
N ARG A 73 -1.98 -1.86 -17.92
CA ARG A 73 -0.89 -2.85 -18.09
C ARG A 73 -1.14 -4.11 -17.28
N VAL A 74 -1.54 -3.95 -16.02
CA VAL A 74 -1.82 -5.08 -15.12
C VAL A 74 -3.03 -5.87 -15.62
N VAL A 75 -4.12 -5.20 -15.96
CA VAL A 75 -5.34 -5.84 -16.46
C VAL A 75 -5.09 -6.59 -17.76
N ALA A 76 -4.33 -6.01 -18.69
CA ALA A 76 -4.01 -6.66 -19.97
C ALA A 76 -3.12 -7.90 -19.80
N SER A 77 -2.25 -7.93 -18.78
CA SER A 77 -1.29 -9.02 -18.57
C SER A 77 -1.79 -10.12 -17.66
N LEU A 78 -2.55 -9.78 -16.62
CA LEU A 78 -2.89 -10.69 -15.52
C LEU A 78 -4.40 -10.88 -15.36
N GLY A 79 -5.21 -9.96 -15.86
CA GLY A 79 -6.65 -9.95 -15.66
C GLY A 79 -7.11 -8.84 -14.71
N PRO A 80 -8.42 -8.79 -14.42
CA PRO A 80 -9.01 -7.74 -13.60
C PRO A 80 -8.49 -7.78 -12.15
N VAL A 81 -8.18 -6.60 -11.60
CA VAL A 81 -7.67 -6.48 -10.24
C VAL A 81 -8.73 -6.86 -9.21
N ASP A 82 -8.44 -7.85 -8.37
CA ASP A 82 -9.29 -8.31 -7.27
C ASP A 82 -8.87 -7.69 -5.93
N VAL A 83 -7.58 -7.41 -5.77
CA VAL A 83 -7.03 -6.76 -4.58
C VAL A 83 -6.17 -5.57 -4.99
N LEU A 84 -6.44 -4.40 -4.41
CA LEU A 84 -5.56 -3.24 -4.49
C LEU A 84 -4.89 -3.02 -3.14
N VAL A 85 -3.55 -2.98 -3.11
CA VAL A 85 -2.78 -2.57 -1.93
C VAL A 85 -2.15 -1.21 -2.20
N ASN A 86 -2.75 -0.17 -1.64
CA ASN A 86 -2.21 1.19 -1.64
C ASN A 86 -1.11 1.29 -0.58
N ASN A 87 0.13 1.02 -0.99
CA ASN A 87 1.29 1.04 -0.11
C ASN A 87 2.26 2.18 -0.43
N ALA A 88 2.25 2.74 -1.63
CA ALA A 88 3.14 3.84 -2.00
C ALA A 88 3.09 4.96 -0.95
N GLY A 89 4.26 5.39 -0.49
CA GLY A 89 4.35 6.41 0.54
C GLY A 89 5.77 6.93 0.74
N VAL A 90 5.84 8.13 1.30
CA VAL A 90 7.09 8.79 1.74
C VAL A 90 6.92 9.29 3.17
N GLY A 91 8.02 9.32 3.92
CA GLY A 91 8.09 9.98 5.22
C GLY A 91 9.14 11.09 5.16
N ILE A 92 8.77 12.29 5.51
CA ILE A 92 9.67 13.42 5.70
C ILE A 92 9.47 13.88 7.13
N PHE A 93 10.54 13.78 7.93
CA PHE A 93 10.49 14.08 9.35
C PHE A 93 11.50 15.16 9.68
N LYS A 94 11.02 16.34 10.08
CA LYS A 94 11.77 17.50 10.51
C LYS A 94 10.89 18.46 11.32
N PRO A 95 11.45 19.40 12.07
CA PRO A 95 10.68 20.45 12.73
C PRO A 95 9.77 21.18 11.73
N PHE A 96 8.55 21.55 12.17
CA PHE A 96 7.59 22.23 11.30
C PHE A 96 8.14 23.50 10.63
N ALA A 97 8.96 24.25 11.36
CA ALA A 97 9.58 25.47 10.83
C ALA A 97 10.57 25.22 9.67
N GLU A 98 11.06 23.99 9.52
CA GLU A 98 12.00 23.59 8.46
C GLU A 98 11.31 22.84 7.32
N LEU A 99 10.03 22.47 7.49
CA LEU A 99 9.26 21.77 6.48
C LEU A 99 8.90 22.74 5.35
N THR A 100 9.36 22.44 4.14
CA THR A 100 9.03 23.28 2.98
C THR A 100 7.66 22.95 2.41
N LEU A 101 7.08 23.85 1.62
CA LEU A 101 5.80 23.61 0.95
C LEU A 101 5.91 22.45 -0.04
N GLU A 102 7.03 22.35 -0.76
CA GLU A 102 7.29 21.27 -1.71
C GLU A 102 7.34 19.89 -1.02
N GLU A 103 7.92 19.82 0.17
CA GLU A 103 7.98 18.60 0.97
C GLU A 103 6.60 18.21 1.52
N TRP A 104 5.81 19.19 1.92
CA TRP A 104 4.42 19.01 2.30
C TRP A 104 3.62 18.48 1.11
N ASP A 105 3.67 19.16 -0.04
CA ASP A 105 2.93 18.79 -1.25
C ASP A 105 3.34 17.41 -1.75
N ARG A 106 4.64 17.10 -1.75
CA ARG A 106 5.16 15.77 -2.08
C ARG A 106 4.61 14.69 -1.15
N THR A 107 4.53 14.98 0.15
CA THR A 107 4.01 14.02 1.14
C THR A 107 2.52 13.77 0.89
N MET A 108 1.72 14.82 0.69
CA MET A 108 0.29 14.71 0.43
C MET A 108 0.02 14.04 -0.93
N ALA A 109 0.77 14.38 -1.97
CA ALA A 109 0.65 13.76 -3.28
C ALA A 109 0.94 12.27 -3.22
N THR A 110 2.05 11.87 -2.57
CA THR A 110 2.47 10.45 -2.55
C THR A 110 1.63 9.62 -1.60
N ASN A 111 1.26 10.13 -0.41
CA ASN A 111 0.61 9.32 0.63
C ASN A 111 -0.93 9.30 0.54
N LEU A 112 -1.52 10.35 -0.04
CA LEU A 112 -2.98 10.50 -0.07
C LEU A 112 -3.54 10.58 -1.49
N ARG A 113 -3.04 11.51 -2.33
CA ARG A 113 -3.55 11.68 -3.69
C ARG A 113 -3.35 10.40 -4.52
N SER A 114 -2.20 9.74 -4.41
CA SER A 114 -1.91 8.49 -5.10
C SER A 114 -2.94 7.39 -4.80
N LEU A 115 -3.28 7.25 -3.52
CA LEU A 115 -4.28 6.31 -3.04
C LEU A 115 -5.65 6.58 -3.66
N TYR A 116 -6.09 7.84 -3.72
CA TYR A 116 -7.31 8.24 -4.40
C TYR A 116 -7.27 7.91 -5.89
N VAL A 117 -6.18 8.29 -6.58
CA VAL A 117 -6.04 8.13 -8.02
C VAL A 117 -6.09 6.66 -8.42
N VAL A 118 -5.28 5.78 -7.79
CA VAL A 118 -5.25 4.36 -8.14
C VAL A 118 -6.57 3.67 -7.76
N THR A 119 -7.16 4.03 -6.63
CA THR A 119 -8.48 3.50 -6.22
C THR A 119 -9.55 3.84 -7.26
N ARG A 120 -9.55 5.06 -7.77
CA ARG A 120 -10.50 5.52 -8.80
C ARG A 120 -10.41 4.70 -10.09
N GLU A 121 -9.22 4.27 -10.47
CA GLU A 121 -9.01 3.46 -11.69
C GLU A 121 -9.49 2.01 -11.50
N VAL A 122 -9.34 1.44 -10.31
CA VAL A 122 -9.65 0.03 -10.05
C VAL A 122 -11.11 -0.20 -9.60
N LEU A 123 -11.64 0.70 -8.78
CA LEU A 123 -12.93 0.54 -8.10
C LEU A 123 -14.13 0.29 -9.03
N PRO A 124 -14.30 0.96 -10.19
CA PRO A 124 -15.45 0.71 -11.05
C PRO A 124 -15.58 -0.74 -11.50
N ALA A 125 -14.46 -1.40 -11.80
CA ALA A 125 -14.44 -2.81 -12.20
C ALA A 125 -14.78 -3.75 -11.03
N MET A 126 -14.29 -3.45 -9.81
CA MET A 126 -14.65 -4.20 -8.59
C MET A 126 -16.15 -4.09 -8.28
N ARG A 127 -16.71 -2.88 -8.33
CA ARG A 127 -18.16 -2.63 -8.12
C ARG A 127 -19.01 -3.41 -9.12
N LYS A 128 -18.63 -3.37 -10.41
CA LYS A 128 -19.35 -4.09 -11.47
C LYS A 128 -19.37 -5.61 -11.22
N ARG A 129 -18.27 -6.18 -10.74
CA ARG A 129 -18.17 -7.60 -10.41
C ARG A 129 -18.76 -7.94 -9.04
N ARG A 130 -19.07 -6.93 -8.22
CA ARG A 130 -19.47 -7.06 -6.80
C ARG A 130 -18.46 -7.87 -5.99
N HIS A 131 -17.20 -7.74 -6.31
CA HIS A 131 -16.09 -8.47 -5.70
C HIS A 131 -14.82 -7.64 -5.75
N GLY A 132 -14.12 -7.56 -4.62
CA GLY A 132 -12.82 -6.90 -4.52
C GLY A 132 -12.44 -6.53 -3.10
N ALA A 133 -11.16 -6.21 -2.92
CA ALA A 133 -10.65 -5.67 -1.67
C ALA A 133 -9.64 -4.54 -1.91
N ILE A 134 -9.73 -3.49 -1.13
CA ILE A 134 -8.79 -2.36 -1.13
C ILE A 134 -8.12 -2.32 0.24
N VAL A 135 -6.80 -2.51 0.27
CA VAL A 135 -5.98 -2.45 1.48
C VAL A 135 -5.15 -1.17 1.44
N ASN A 136 -5.34 -0.30 2.41
CA ASN A 136 -4.62 0.97 2.53
C ASN A 136 -3.59 0.86 3.65
N ILE A 137 -2.30 0.98 3.33
CA ILE A 137 -1.22 0.98 4.32
C ILE A 137 -1.13 2.39 4.93
N ALA A 138 -1.74 2.53 6.10
CA ALA A 138 -1.71 3.75 6.91
C ALA A 138 -0.44 3.81 7.80
N SER A 139 -0.59 4.06 9.08
CA SER A 139 0.45 4.06 10.13
C SER A 139 -0.23 4.24 11.49
N LEU A 140 0.42 3.88 12.58
CA LEU A 140 0.00 4.34 13.91
C LEU A 140 0.03 5.88 14.04
N SER A 141 0.85 6.56 13.23
CA SER A 141 0.81 8.02 13.11
C SER A 141 -0.51 8.56 12.51
N ALA A 142 -1.41 7.69 12.07
CA ALA A 142 -2.79 8.03 11.73
C ALA A 142 -3.73 8.09 12.95
N ARG A 143 -3.26 7.64 14.11
CA ARG A 143 -3.98 7.63 15.40
C ARG A 143 -3.48 8.71 16.36
N HIS A 144 -2.20 9.08 16.23
CA HIS A 144 -1.50 9.97 17.15
C HIS A 144 -0.66 10.98 16.39
N GLY A 145 -0.40 12.13 17.01
CA GLY A 145 0.58 13.08 16.51
C GLY A 145 1.99 12.52 16.60
N LEU A 146 2.89 13.04 15.76
CA LEU A 146 4.30 12.71 15.75
C LEU A 146 5.12 14.00 15.66
N ALA A 147 5.91 14.28 16.68
CA ALA A 147 6.81 15.42 16.66
C ALA A 147 7.78 15.29 15.46
N GLY A 148 7.95 16.37 14.72
CA GLY A 148 8.72 16.35 13.47
C GLY A 148 8.04 15.65 12.29
N GLY A 149 6.86 15.06 12.48
CA GLY A 149 6.14 14.30 11.45
C GLY A 149 4.83 14.96 10.99
N THR A 150 4.71 16.28 11.02
CA THR A 150 3.44 16.99 10.79
C THR A 150 2.78 16.61 9.45
N ALA A 151 3.51 16.69 8.31
CA ALA A 151 2.97 16.32 7.00
C ALA A 151 2.64 14.84 6.93
N TYR A 152 3.53 13.98 7.44
CA TYR A 152 3.34 12.54 7.46
C TYR A 152 2.08 12.14 8.27
N ALA A 153 1.97 12.60 9.52
CA ALA A 153 0.84 12.31 10.38
C ALA A 153 -0.47 12.84 9.75
N ALA A 154 -0.49 14.06 9.24
CA ALA A 154 -1.65 14.62 8.53
C ALA A 154 -2.08 13.73 7.36
N SER A 155 -1.15 13.31 6.50
CA SER A 155 -1.43 12.42 5.37
C SER A 155 -1.99 11.07 5.82
N LYS A 156 -1.43 10.47 6.89
CA LYS A 156 -1.87 9.15 7.38
C LYS A 156 -3.22 9.21 8.12
N HIS A 157 -3.54 10.30 8.84
CA HIS A 157 -4.89 10.55 9.35
C HIS A 157 -5.91 10.66 8.20
N ALA A 158 -5.56 11.35 7.12
CA ALA A 158 -6.41 11.47 5.95
C ALA A 158 -6.67 10.12 5.26
N VAL A 159 -5.67 9.21 5.22
CA VAL A 159 -5.85 7.83 4.72
C VAL A 159 -6.90 7.07 5.52
N LEU A 160 -6.93 7.21 6.86
CA LEU A 160 -7.98 6.58 7.68
C LEU A 160 -9.36 7.19 7.38
N GLY A 161 -9.47 8.52 7.32
CA GLY A 161 -10.72 9.19 6.97
C GLY A 161 -11.26 8.73 5.62
N PHE A 162 -10.39 8.68 4.62
CA PHE A 162 -10.71 8.15 3.29
C PHE A 162 -11.19 6.69 3.35
N SER A 163 -10.45 5.82 4.05
CA SER A 163 -10.76 4.39 4.15
C SER A 163 -12.13 4.14 4.80
N ARG A 164 -12.43 4.86 5.88
CA ARG A 164 -13.71 4.78 6.60
C ARG A 164 -14.88 5.19 5.72
N SER A 165 -14.75 6.32 5.02
CA SER A 165 -15.81 6.84 4.14
C SER A 165 -16.04 5.90 2.95
N LEU A 166 -14.98 5.52 2.26
CA LEU A 166 -15.07 4.61 1.11
C LEU A 166 -15.68 3.26 1.51
N MET A 167 -15.28 2.70 2.67
CA MET A 167 -15.84 1.45 3.17
C MET A 167 -17.37 1.52 3.32
N LEU A 168 -17.90 2.62 3.86
CA LEU A 168 -19.34 2.81 4.02
C LEU A 168 -20.07 2.90 2.68
N GLU A 169 -19.45 3.47 1.65
CA GLU A 169 -20.01 3.60 0.32
C GLU A 169 -20.10 2.24 -0.41
N VAL A 170 -19.00 1.44 -0.35
CA VAL A 170 -18.84 0.30 -1.27
C VAL A 170 -19.08 -1.09 -0.66
N ARG A 171 -19.16 -1.23 0.68
CA ARG A 171 -19.33 -2.54 1.34
C ARG A 171 -20.59 -3.31 0.91
N LYS A 172 -21.67 -2.59 0.60
CA LYS A 172 -22.92 -3.19 0.11
C LYS A 172 -22.81 -3.63 -1.36
N GLU A 173 -21.77 -3.21 -2.04
CA GLU A 173 -21.46 -3.55 -3.42
C GLU A 173 -20.43 -4.70 -3.53
N GLY A 174 -20.12 -5.37 -2.43
CA GLY A 174 -19.20 -6.51 -2.39
C GLY A 174 -17.72 -6.11 -2.41
N VAL A 175 -17.39 -4.84 -2.13
CA VAL A 175 -15.99 -4.36 -2.04
C VAL A 175 -15.63 -4.11 -0.59
N ARG A 176 -14.55 -4.77 -0.14
CA ARG A 176 -13.98 -4.57 1.20
C ARG A 176 -12.95 -3.46 1.18
N VAL A 177 -12.94 -2.60 2.19
CA VAL A 177 -11.88 -1.60 2.38
C VAL A 177 -11.27 -1.80 3.77
N ILE A 178 -9.96 -1.99 3.81
CA ILE A 178 -9.19 -2.35 4.99
C ILE A 178 -8.06 -1.32 5.17
N ALA A 179 -7.94 -0.72 6.33
CA ALA A 179 -6.79 0.10 6.68
C ALA A 179 -5.88 -0.66 7.66
N ILE A 180 -4.60 -0.77 7.33
CA ILE A 180 -3.59 -1.36 8.23
C ILE A 180 -2.71 -0.23 8.74
N CYS A 181 -2.57 -0.14 10.05
CA CYS A 181 -1.83 0.91 10.76
C CYS A 181 -0.58 0.32 11.42
N PRO A 182 0.52 0.10 10.70
CA PRO A 182 1.75 -0.38 11.31
C PRO A 182 2.38 0.67 12.23
N GLY A 183 3.03 0.19 13.29
CA GLY A 183 3.99 0.95 14.08
C GLY A 183 5.34 1.10 13.35
N SER A 184 6.42 1.13 14.12
CA SER A 184 7.77 1.19 13.56
C SER A 184 8.09 -0.11 12.82
N VAL A 185 8.41 -0.01 11.53
CA VAL A 185 8.76 -1.13 10.66
C VAL A 185 10.17 -0.92 10.13
N ASP A 186 11.04 -1.93 10.21
CA ASP A 186 12.39 -1.88 9.65
C ASP A 186 12.34 -1.77 8.13
N THR A 187 12.46 -0.56 7.63
CA THR A 187 12.44 -0.21 6.21
C THR A 187 13.47 0.87 5.92
N GLY A 188 13.84 1.03 4.64
CA GLY A 188 14.68 2.16 4.21
C GLY A 188 14.10 3.51 4.65
N MET A 189 12.78 3.68 4.67
CA MET A 189 12.14 4.91 5.16
C MET A 189 12.50 5.22 6.62
N MET A 190 12.64 4.23 7.48
CA MET A 190 13.06 4.39 8.87
C MET A 190 14.56 4.61 8.99
N ARG A 191 15.37 3.84 8.23
CA ARG A 191 16.84 3.89 8.29
C ARG A 191 17.42 5.19 7.75
N ASP A 192 16.79 5.77 6.73
CA ASP A 192 17.18 7.05 6.14
C ASP A 192 16.96 8.24 7.10
N GLN A 193 16.34 7.99 8.25
CA GLN A 193 15.96 8.99 9.23
C GLN A 193 16.70 8.74 10.54
N SER A 194 17.72 9.50 10.80
CA SER A 194 18.55 9.45 12.02
C SER A 194 17.81 9.72 13.33
N MET A 195 16.49 9.83 13.32
CA MET A 195 15.66 10.22 14.46
C MET A 195 15.18 9.08 15.36
N MET A 196 15.31 7.83 14.94
CA MET A 196 14.93 6.68 15.78
C MET A 196 16.00 5.59 15.72
N PRO A 197 16.52 5.15 16.87
CA PRO A 197 17.37 3.96 16.87
C PRO A 197 16.57 2.76 16.38
N VAL A 198 17.13 2.02 15.42
CA VAL A 198 16.59 0.73 15.01
C VAL A 198 16.83 -0.22 16.19
N SER A 199 15.78 -0.60 16.93
CA SER A 199 15.85 -1.61 17.97
C SER A 199 15.50 -2.98 17.40
N ASP A 200 16.05 -4.05 17.96
CA ASP A 200 15.72 -5.44 17.55
C ASP A 200 14.23 -5.79 17.77
N GLY A 201 13.48 -4.94 18.46
CA GLY A 201 12.06 -5.12 18.78
C GLY A 201 11.06 -4.52 17.78
N ILE A 202 11.50 -3.88 16.69
CA ILE A 202 10.56 -3.29 15.71
C ILE A 202 10.01 -4.33 14.74
N LEU A 203 8.87 -3.99 14.10
CA LEU A 203 8.26 -4.85 13.08
C LEU A 203 9.17 -5.00 11.85
N ARG A 204 9.05 -6.13 11.17
CA ARG A 204 9.60 -6.37 9.85
C ARG A 204 8.56 -6.10 8.77
N SER A 205 9.00 -5.87 7.54
CA SER A 205 8.10 -5.70 6.40
C SER A 205 7.20 -6.93 6.19
N GLU A 206 7.71 -8.12 6.49
CA GLU A 206 7.03 -9.40 6.39
C GLU A 206 5.87 -9.52 7.38
N ASP A 207 5.95 -8.91 8.58
CA ASP A 207 4.88 -8.91 9.57
C ASP A 207 3.66 -8.12 9.05
N VAL A 208 3.91 -7.00 8.37
CA VAL A 208 2.86 -6.22 7.72
C VAL A 208 2.26 -6.99 6.55
N ALA A 209 3.10 -7.63 5.73
CA ALA A 209 2.66 -8.44 4.60
C ALA A 209 1.78 -9.63 5.06
N ALA A 210 2.18 -10.34 6.12
CA ALA A 210 1.40 -11.41 6.72
C ALA A 210 0.04 -10.91 7.24
N THR A 211 0.00 -9.69 7.81
CA THR A 211 -1.24 -9.05 8.24
C THR A 211 -2.17 -8.75 7.05
N VAL A 212 -1.64 -8.28 5.92
CA VAL A 212 -2.40 -8.07 4.67
C VAL A 212 -3.04 -9.38 4.22
N VAL A 213 -2.25 -10.45 4.09
CA VAL A 213 -2.73 -11.76 3.63
C VAL A 213 -3.78 -12.31 4.59
N SER A 214 -3.54 -12.24 5.91
CA SER A 214 -4.49 -12.72 6.92
C SER A 214 -5.83 -11.97 6.87
N ALA A 215 -5.81 -10.66 6.67
CA ALA A 215 -7.04 -9.87 6.54
C ALA A 215 -7.83 -10.22 5.28
N LEU A 216 -7.14 -10.53 4.18
CA LEU A 216 -7.76 -10.95 2.92
C LEU A 216 -8.34 -12.36 2.99
N ALA A 217 -7.72 -13.26 3.75
CA ALA A 217 -8.14 -14.66 3.90
C ALA A 217 -9.44 -14.85 4.71
N LEU A 218 -9.92 -13.80 5.38
CA LEU A 218 -11.20 -13.87 6.09
C LEU A 218 -12.36 -14.13 5.13
N PRO A 219 -13.37 -14.90 5.57
CA PRO A 219 -14.54 -15.18 4.74
C PRO A 219 -15.25 -13.86 4.34
N GLU A 220 -15.84 -13.82 3.15
CA GLU A 220 -16.44 -12.60 2.56
C GLU A 220 -17.47 -11.89 3.46
N ARG A 221 -18.15 -12.64 4.34
CA ARG A 221 -19.10 -12.09 5.32
C ARG A 221 -18.42 -11.30 6.45
N ALA A 222 -17.08 -11.44 6.61
CA ALA A 222 -16.31 -10.78 7.67
C ALA A 222 -15.48 -9.66 7.08
N LEU A 223 -15.66 -8.46 7.59
CA LEU A 223 -14.88 -7.28 7.23
C LEU A 223 -14.09 -6.81 8.44
N VAL A 224 -12.76 -6.91 8.34
CA VAL A 224 -11.86 -6.15 9.21
C VAL A 224 -11.63 -4.80 8.56
N SER A 225 -12.15 -3.74 9.15
CA SER A 225 -12.04 -2.39 8.57
C SER A 225 -10.71 -1.71 8.92
N GLU A 226 -10.19 -1.97 10.11
CA GLU A 226 -8.95 -1.35 10.62
C GLU A 226 -8.15 -2.33 11.48
N LEU A 227 -6.84 -2.34 11.28
CA LEU A 227 -5.89 -3.15 12.07
C LEU A 227 -4.73 -2.27 12.53
N ASP A 228 -4.49 -2.22 13.83
CA ASP A 228 -3.27 -1.67 14.41
C ASP A 228 -2.25 -2.80 14.63
N LEU A 229 -1.05 -2.65 14.08
CA LEU A 229 0.04 -3.60 14.23
C LEU A 229 1.18 -2.93 15.00
N ARG A 230 1.54 -3.50 16.14
CA ARG A 230 2.55 -2.94 17.05
C ARG A 230 3.66 -3.95 17.29
N PRO A 231 4.91 -3.49 17.52
CA PRO A 231 5.91 -4.35 18.11
C PRO A 231 5.39 -4.96 19.43
N ALA A 232 5.64 -6.23 19.65
CA ALA A 232 5.22 -6.89 20.88
C ALA A 232 6.04 -6.44 22.10
N ASN A 233 7.33 -6.14 21.88
CA ASN A 233 8.26 -5.63 22.89
C ASN A 233 8.99 -4.41 22.30
N PRO A 234 8.44 -3.19 22.42
CA PRO A 234 9.02 -1.97 21.85
C PRO A 234 10.24 -1.48 22.60
#